data_bcf3c354b6a99e6209d22f9520daeb06
#
_entry.id   bcf3c354b6a99e6209d22f9520daeb06
#
_cell.length_a   1.000
_cell.length_b   1.000
_cell.length_c   1.000
_cell.angle_alpha   90.00
_cell.angle_beta   90.00
_cell.angle_gamma   90.00
#
_symmetry.space_group_name_H-M   'P 1'
#
loop_
_entity.id
_entity.type
_entity.pdbx_description
1 polymer ?
#
loop_
_entity_poly.entity_id
_entity_poly.type
_entity_poly.pdbx_seq_one_letter_code
_entity_poly.pdbx_strand_id
1 'polypeptide(L)'
;MINLSIKSLWNRWIKLLKSFNKLPAYIDLRYGNDNKYKPHTLWYPPTFHSSLGVAEAIGGERIVPVFLMNTILSTFILITVYFVINSLFGFLPAILSSLLIIFSPRDFMPFLWGQWPERFAYAFVPLILYFFYKYFITYSKGAKKPAYLYITALLLGINILIHPLAFFHSLAGLAVLYVLLLIKQKKFVFNLKHIGVSITIFIILFMLFPFQTFNIFA
;
A
#
# COMPACT_ATOMS: atom_id res chain seq x y z
N MET A 1 28.13 -20.57 4.96
CA MET A 1 27.49 -19.63 5.89
C MET A 1 27.95 -18.22 5.54
N ILE A 2 27.04 -17.39 5.04
CA ILE A 2 27.37 -15.98 4.68
C ILE A 2 27.28 -15.19 5.98
N ASN A 3 28.42 -14.78 6.50
CA ASN A 3 28.51 -13.95 7.69
C ASN A 3 28.21 -12.50 7.28
N LEU A 4 26.90 -12.16 7.18
CA LEU A 4 26.45 -10.81 6.88
C LEU A 4 26.47 -9.99 8.17
N SER A 5 27.56 -9.25 8.40
CA SER A 5 27.57 -8.28 9.51
C SER A 5 26.52 -7.18 9.22
N ILE A 6 25.86 -6.70 10.27
CA ILE A 6 24.89 -5.58 10.21
C ILE A 6 25.50 -4.37 9.47
N LYS A 7 26.80 -4.14 9.65
CA LYS A 7 27.57 -3.08 8.99
C LYS A 7 27.66 -3.26 7.46
N SER A 8 27.74 -4.51 6.99
CA SER A 8 27.76 -4.80 5.53
C SER A 8 26.39 -4.62 4.91
N LEU A 9 25.31 -4.98 5.62
CA LEU A 9 23.95 -4.73 5.21
C LEU A 9 23.65 -3.22 5.14
N TRP A 10 24.06 -2.46 6.17
CA TRP A 10 23.91 -1.01 6.20
C TRP A 10 24.65 -0.31 5.06
N ASN A 11 25.89 -0.69 4.78
CA ASN A 11 26.66 -0.13 3.66
C ASN A 11 26.05 -0.49 2.29
N ARG A 12 25.46 -1.67 2.13
CA ARG A 12 24.69 -2.05 0.94
C ARG A 12 23.43 -1.21 0.81
N TRP A 13 22.70 -0.97 1.91
CA TRP A 13 21.54 -0.08 1.94
C TRP A 13 21.90 1.34 1.51
N ILE A 14 22.97 1.92 2.04
CA ILE A 14 23.43 3.26 1.64
C ILE A 14 23.82 3.30 0.16
N LYS A 15 24.49 2.27 -0.36
CA LYS A 15 24.79 2.16 -1.78
C LYS A 15 23.53 2.04 -2.64
N LEU A 16 22.56 1.27 -2.17
CA LEU A 16 21.26 1.12 -2.84
C LEU A 16 20.52 2.46 -2.88
N LEU A 17 20.39 3.16 -1.76
CA LEU A 17 19.78 4.49 -1.69
C LEU A 17 20.49 5.52 -2.58
N LYS A 18 21.83 5.48 -2.66
CA LYS A 18 22.60 6.33 -3.56
C LYS A 18 22.43 5.94 -5.04
N SER A 19 22.19 4.67 -5.35
CA SER A 19 21.90 4.22 -6.71
C SER A 19 20.48 4.59 -7.15
N PHE A 20 19.51 4.66 -6.25
CA PHE A 20 18.16 5.16 -6.54
C PHE A 20 18.17 6.62 -7.00
N ASN A 21 19.04 7.46 -6.46
CA ASN A 21 19.19 8.84 -6.94
C ASN A 21 19.81 8.96 -8.35
N LYS A 22 20.44 7.87 -8.84
CA LYS A 22 21.03 7.83 -10.21
C LYS A 22 20.15 7.10 -11.22
N LEU A 23 19.18 6.30 -10.78
CA LEU A 23 18.25 5.55 -11.65
C LEU A 23 17.43 6.46 -12.59
N PRO A 24 16.91 7.62 -12.15
CA PRO A 24 16.17 8.51 -13.02
C PRO A 24 16.95 8.96 -14.25
N ALA A 25 18.23 9.27 -14.09
CA ALA A 25 19.10 9.67 -15.21
C ALA A 25 19.34 8.54 -16.22
N TYR A 26 19.35 7.29 -15.76
CA TYR A 26 19.59 6.14 -16.62
C TYR A 26 18.37 5.75 -17.48
N ILE A 27 17.17 5.99 -16.98
CA ILE A 27 15.92 5.73 -17.72
C ILE A 27 15.66 6.83 -18.74
N ASP A 28 16.06 8.06 -18.47
CA ASP A 28 15.99 9.20 -19.40
C ASP A 28 16.80 8.95 -20.68
N LEU A 29 17.92 8.24 -20.58
CA LEU A 29 18.76 7.86 -21.71
C LEU A 29 18.10 6.82 -22.65
N ARG A 30 17.10 6.08 -22.20
CA ARG A 30 16.40 5.05 -23.00
C ARG A 30 15.23 5.57 -23.81
N TYR A 31 14.64 6.68 -23.43
CA TYR A 31 13.39 7.19 -24.01
C TYR A 31 13.54 8.48 -24.84
N GLY A 32 14.75 8.79 -25.28
CA GLY A 32 15.01 9.86 -26.22
C GLY A 32 15.39 11.18 -25.59
N ASN A 33 16.12 11.96 -26.37
CA ASN A 33 16.71 13.27 -26.03
C ASN A 33 15.70 14.40 -25.79
N ASP A 34 14.42 14.11 -25.62
CA ASP A 34 13.42 15.13 -25.33
C ASP A 34 13.41 15.42 -23.83
N ASN A 35 14.11 16.49 -23.44
CA ASN A 35 14.12 17.09 -22.10
C ASN A 35 12.71 17.44 -21.54
N LYS A 36 11.64 17.02 -22.20
CA LYS A 36 10.24 17.25 -21.83
C LYS A 36 9.59 16.12 -21.04
N TYR A 37 10.20 14.93 -20.98
CA TYR A 37 9.65 13.81 -20.24
C TYR A 37 10.29 13.71 -18.87
N LYS A 38 9.51 14.02 -17.84
CA LYS A 38 9.88 13.64 -16.46
C LYS A 38 10.01 12.12 -16.40
N PRO A 39 11.11 11.55 -15.87
CA PRO A 39 11.29 10.10 -15.82
C PRO A 39 10.11 9.45 -15.09
N HIS A 40 9.49 8.44 -15.68
CA HIS A 40 8.36 7.72 -15.07
C HIS A 40 8.65 7.22 -13.66
N THR A 41 9.90 6.93 -13.34
CA THR A 41 10.34 6.53 -12.00
C THR A 41 10.14 7.58 -10.91
N LEU A 42 10.03 8.87 -11.27
CA LEU A 42 9.71 9.94 -10.30
C LEU A 42 8.22 9.98 -9.95
N TRP A 43 7.37 9.31 -10.73
CA TRP A 43 5.93 9.25 -10.52
C TRP A 43 5.49 8.06 -9.68
N TYR A 44 6.31 7.01 -9.61
CA TYR A 44 5.99 5.82 -8.84
C TYR A 44 6.58 5.89 -7.44
N PRO A 45 5.77 5.66 -6.42
CA PRO A 45 6.25 5.56 -5.05
C PRO A 45 7.27 4.42 -4.92
N PRO A 46 8.37 4.63 -4.19
CA PRO A 46 9.50 3.70 -4.18
C PRO A 46 9.29 2.44 -3.34
N THR A 47 8.25 2.38 -2.52
CA THR A 47 8.10 1.34 -1.48
C THR A 47 8.07 -0.08 -2.06
N PHE A 48 7.30 -0.31 -3.13
CA PHE A 48 7.27 -1.61 -3.78
C PHE A 48 8.63 -1.97 -4.40
N HIS A 49 9.20 -1.04 -5.15
CA HIS A 49 10.50 -1.24 -5.81
C HIS A 49 11.65 -1.43 -4.80
N SER A 50 11.58 -0.74 -3.66
CA SER A 50 12.54 -0.93 -2.56
C SER A 50 12.45 -2.34 -1.98
N SER A 51 11.25 -2.90 -1.85
CA SER A 51 11.05 -4.28 -1.38
C SER A 51 11.66 -5.30 -2.35
N LEU A 52 11.51 -5.08 -3.66
CA LEU A 52 12.14 -5.93 -4.68
C LEU A 52 13.67 -5.79 -4.66
N GLY A 53 14.18 -4.56 -4.52
CA GLY A 53 15.61 -4.31 -4.40
C GLY A 53 16.24 -4.95 -3.17
N VAL A 54 15.53 -5.00 -2.04
CA VAL A 54 15.96 -5.75 -0.85
C VAL A 54 16.01 -7.26 -1.13
N ALA A 55 14.99 -7.80 -1.81
CA ALA A 55 14.95 -9.21 -2.17
C ALA A 55 16.12 -9.59 -3.09
N GLU A 56 16.41 -8.75 -4.09
CA GLU A 56 17.57 -8.92 -4.99
C GLU A 56 18.90 -8.86 -4.22
N ALA A 57 19.04 -7.91 -3.30
CA ALA A 57 20.25 -7.76 -2.50
C ALA A 57 20.53 -8.96 -1.58
N ILE A 58 19.48 -9.61 -1.08
CA ILE A 58 19.57 -10.80 -0.21
C ILE A 58 19.77 -12.07 -1.04
N GLY A 59 19.04 -12.22 -2.13
CA GLY A 59 19.03 -13.43 -2.93
C GLY A 59 20.23 -13.62 -3.86
N GLY A 60 20.98 -12.54 -4.13
CA GLY A 60 22.20 -12.59 -4.97
C GLY A 60 21.96 -12.78 -6.46
N GLU A 61 20.75 -13.10 -6.88
CA GLU A 61 20.29 -13.21 -8.26
C GLU A 61 19.24 -12.13 -8.57
N ARG A 62 19.14 -11.74 -9.84
CA ARG A 62 18.24 -10.65 -10.21
C ARG A 62 16.78 -11.08 -10.41
N ILE A 63 16.55 -12.27 -10.93
CA ILE A 63 15.23 -12.69 -11.43
C ILE A 63 14.46 -13.45 -10.36
N VAL A 64 15.02 -14.49 -9.81
CA VAL A 64 14.31 -15.40 -8.89
C VAL A 64 13.84 -14.70 -7.61
N PRO A 65 14.68 -13.94 -6.88
CA PRO A 65 14.25 -13.25 -5.67
C PRO A 65 13.16 -12.19 -5.94
N VAL A 66 13.25 -11.50 -7.09
CA VAL A 66 12.26 -10.50 -7.50
C VAL A 66 10.90 -11.15 -7.75
N PHE A 67 10.85 -12.24 -8.51
CA PHE A 67 9.59 -12.97 -8.76
C PHE A 67 9.01 -13.59 -7.49
N LEU A 68 9.85 -14.17 -6.63
CA LEU A 68 9.41 -14.74 -5.36
C LEU A 68 8.80 -13.68 -4.47
N MET A 69 9.49 -12.55 -4.28
CA MET A 69 8.97 -11.43 -3.48
C MET A 69 7.67 -10.88 -4.07
N ASN A 70 7.62 -10.69 -5.40
CA ASN A 70 6.40 -10.25 -6.07
C ASN A 70 5.24 -11.22 -5.86
N THR A 71 5.49 -12.53 -5.93
CA THR A 71 4.46 -13.55 -5.67
C THR A 71 3.94 -13.44 -4.23
N ILE A 72 4.83 -13.31 -3.24
CA ILE A 72 4.46 -13.13 -1.84
C ILE A 72 3.61 -11.86 -1.66
N LEU A 73 4.06 -10.73 -2.19
CA LEU A 73 3.34 -9.46 -2.07
C LEU A 73 1.98 -9.49 -2.79
N SER A 74 1.92 -10.14 -3.95
CA SER A 74 0.68 -10.28 -4.72
C SER A 74 -0.35 -11.21 -4.07
N THR A 75 0.09 -12.20 -3.30
CA THR A 75 -0.84 -13.09 -2.55
C THR A 75 -1.36 -12.45 -1.26
N PHE A 76 -0.81 -11.32 -0.84
CA PHE A 76 -1.22 -10.65 0.39
C PHE A 76 -2.71 -10.27 0.39
N ILE A 77 -3.30 -10.00 -0.78
CA ILE A 77 -4.74 -9.73 -0.90
C ILE A 77 -5.61 -10.89 -0.38
N LEU A 78 -5.18 -12.13 -0.57
CA LEU A 78 -5.92 -13.30 -0.09
C LEU A 78 -5.99 -13.31 1.44
N ILE A 79 -4.87 -13.00 2.09
CA ILE A 79 -4.76 -12.95 3.55
C ILE A 79 -5.65 -11.83 4.10
N THR A 80 -5.60 -10.65 3.49
CA THR A 80 -6.38 -9.49 3.97
C THR A 80 -7.88 -9.69 3.77
N VAL A 81 -8.30 -10.23 2.64
CA VAL A 81 -9.71 -10.54 2.38
C VAL A 81 -10.19 -11.64 3.31
N TYR A 82 -9.42 -12.72 3.46
CA TYR A 82 -9.75 -13.78 4.43
C TYR A 82 -9.94 -13.20 5.83
N PHE A 83 -8.99 -12.40 6.31
CA PHE A 83 -9.04 -11.80 7.65
C PHE A 83 -10.29 -10.92 7.82
N VAL A 84 -10.58 -10.04 6.87
CA VAL A 84 -11.72 -9.12 6.95
C VAL A 84 -13.03 -9.87 6.90
N ILE A 85 -13.20 -10.78 5.95
CA ILE A 85 -14.45 -11.54 5.79
C ILE A 85 -14.66 -12.49 6.97
N ASN A 86 -13.60 -13.16 7.45
CA ASN A 86 -13.70 -14.01 8.64
C ASN A 86 -14.11 -13.20 9.88
N SER A 87 -13.59 -11.99 10.03
CA SER A 87 -13.91 -11.10 11.16
C SER A 87 -15.34 -10.56 11.13
N LEU A 88 -15.98 -10.51 9.95
CA LEU A 88 -17.32 -9.95 9.75
C LEU A 88 -18.40 -11.02 9.59
N PHE A 89 -18.10 -12.13 8.90
CA PHE A 89 -19.07 -13.11 8.43
C PHE A 89 -18.72 -14.55 8.80
N GLY A 90 -17.53 -14.78 9.37
CA GLY A 90 -17.07 -16.10 9.80
C GLY A 90 -16.28 -16.88 8.75
N PHE A 91 -15.89 -18.10 9.10
CA PHE A 91 -14.88 -18.92 8.40
C PHE A 91 -15.29 -19.30 6.97
N LEU A 92 -16.50 -19.84 6.78
CA LEU A 92 -16.91 -20.34 5.46
C LEU A 92 -16.98 -19.23 4.39
N PRO A 93 -17.63 -18.06 4.64
CA PRO A 93 -17.57 -16.95 3.71
C PRO A 93 -16.15 -16.48 3.44
N ALA A 94 -15.25 -16.50 4.42
CA ALA A 94 -13.86 -16.06 4.24
C ALA A 94 -13.10 -16.96 3.26
N ILE A 95 -13.23 -18.28 3.40
CA ILE A 95 -12.61 -19.23 2.47
C ILE A 95 -13.17 -19.04 1.06
N LEU A 96 -14.49 -18.99 0.91
CA LEU A 96 -15.13 -18.84 -0.40
C LEU A 96 -14.71 -17.54 -1.09
N SER A 97 -14.67 -16.43 -0.34
CA SER A 97 -14.22 -15.14 -0.88
C SER A 97 -12.76 -15.18 -1.35
N SER A 98 -11.88 -15.80 -0.57
CA SER A 98 -10.46 -15.94 -0.94
C SER A 98 -10.28 -16.82 -2.17
N LEU A 99 -11.03 -17.91 -2.29
CA LEU A 99 -11.02 -18.77 -3.48
C LEU A 99 -11.50 -18.02 -4.72
N LEU A 100 -12.58 -17.24 -4.61
CA LEU A 100 -13.09 -16.42 -5.72
C LEU A 100 -12.06 -15.42 -6.23
N ILE A 101 -11.24 -14.84 -5.35
CA ILE A 101 -10.16 -13.94 -5.75
C ILE A 101 -9.10 -14.68 -6.55
N ILE A 102 -8.70 -15.90 -6.16
CA ILE A 102 -7.70 -16.69 -6.89
C ILE A 102 -8.14 -16.92 -8.35
N PHE A 103 -9.42 -17.15 -8.57
CA PHE A 103 -9.97 -17.41 -9.91
C PHE A 103 -10.47 -16.14 -10.63
N SER A 104 -10.31 -14.95 -10.01
CA SER A 104 -10.74 -13.70 -10.62
C SER A 104 -9.77 -13.26 -11.73
N PRO A 105 -10.22 -13.16 -12.98
CA PRO A 105 -9.39 -12.63 -14.08
C PRO A 105 -8.87 -11.23 -13.77
N ARG A 106 -9.64 -10.42 -13.07
CA ARG A 106 -9.27 -9.06 -12.67
C ARG A 106 -8.02 -9.04 -11.79
N ASP A 107 -7.86 -10.02 -10.90
CA ASP A 107 -6.72 -10.08 -10.00
C ASP A 107 -5.51 -10.78 -10.64
N PHE A 108 -5.76 -11.66 -11.62
CA PHE A 108 -4.72 -12.39 -12.32
C PHE A 108 -4.09 -11.55 -13.46
N MET A 109 -4.89 -10.79 -14.21
CA MET A 109 -4.40 -9.99 -15.33
C MET A 109 -3.36 -8.92 -14.93
N PRO A 110 -3.53 -8.14 -13.85
CA PRO A 110 -2.49 -7.21 -13.41
C PRO A 110 -1.16 -7.89 -13.07
N PHE A 111 -1.20 -9.12 -12.59
CA PHE A 111 0.02 -9.90 -12.36
C PHE A 111 0.74 -10.20 -13.68
N LEU A 112 0.02 -10.64 -14.71
CA LEU A 112 0.58 -10.94 -16.03
C LEU A 112 1.10 -9.68 -16.75
N TRP A 113 0.45 -8.54 -16.55
CA TRP A 113 0.81 -7.29 -17.21
C TRP A 113 1.90 -6.49 -16.46
N GLY A 114 2.44 -7.04 -15.38
CA GLY A 114 3.47 -6.37 -14.60
C GLY A 114 2.96 -5.23 -13.71
N GLN A 115 1.65 -5.12 -13.46
CA GLN A 115 1.06 -4.15 -12.55
C GLN A 115 1.17 -4.60 -11.09
N TRP A 116 2.31 -5.08 -10.71
CA TRP A 116 2.57 -5.68 -9.40
C TRP A 116 2.42 -4.70 -8.23
N PRO A 117 2.91 -3.44 -8.33
CA PRO A 117 2.73 -2.47 -7.25
C PRO A 117 1.26 -2.17 -6.98
N GLU A 118 0.46 -2.04 -8.04
CA GLU A 118 -0.97 -1.79 -7.93
C GLU A 118 -1.69 -2.93 -7.21
N ARG A 119 -1.42 -4.17 -7.63
CA ARG A 119 -2.01 -5.35 -7.00
C ARG A 119 -1.66 -5.46 -5.51
N PHE A 120 -0.41 -5.22 -5.14
CA PHE A 120 0.00 -5.20 -3.75
C PHE A 120 -0.72 -4.09 -2.96
N ALA A 121 -0.84 -2.89 -3.54
CA ALA A 121 -1.55 -1.78 -2.91
C ALA A 121 -3.05 -2.08 -2.69
N TYR A 122 -3.72 -2.74 -3.64
CA TYR A 122 -5.11 -3.15 -3.47
C TYR A 122 -5.34 -4.12 -2.32
N ALA A 123 -4.33 -4.87 -1.90
CA ALA A 123 -4.43 -5.74 -0.73
C ALA A 123 -4.72 -4.98 0.57
N PHE A 124 -4.39 -3.71 0.66
CA PHE A 124 -4.66 -2.87 1.83
C PHE A 124 -6.09 -2.30 1.86
N VAL A 125 -6.78 -2.23 0.72
CA VAL A 125 -8.13 -1.63 0.63
C VAL A 125 -9.13 -2.30 1.58
N PRO A 126 -9.27 -3.64 1.64
CA PRO A 126 -10.17 -4.30 2.59
C PRO A 126 -9.85 -3.96 4.04
N LEU A 127 -8.57 -3.89 4.41
CA LEU A 127 -8.15 -3.55 5.78
C LEU A 127 -8.50 -2.10 6.13
N ILE A 128 -8.25 -1.15 5.22
CA ILE A 128 -8.57 0.27 5.37
C ILE A 128 -10.06 0.43 5.67
N LEU A 129 -10.92 -0.17 4.84
CA LEU A 129 -12.36 -0.11 5.00
C LEU A 129 -12.82 -0.80 6.30
N TYR A 130 -12.23 -1.95 6.64
CA TYR A 130 -12.56 -2.68 7.85
C TYR A 130 -12.22 -1.91 9.12
N PHE A 131 -11.02 -1.34 9.24
CA PHE A 131 -10.64 -0.59 10.44
C PHE A 131 -11.43 0.70 10.57
N PHE A 132 -11.75 1.37 9.47
CA PHE A 132 -12.65 2.52 9.48
C PHE A 132 -14.07 2.12 9.92
N TYR A 133 -14.62 1.02 9.40
CA TYR A 133 -15.90 0.46 9.85
C TYR A 133 -15.89 0.18 11.36
N LYS A 134 -14.84 -0.47 11.88
CA LYS A 134 -14.69 -0.74 13.32
C LYS A 134 -14.64 0.55 14.14
N TYR A 135 -13.92 1.57 13.68
CA TYR A 135 -13.92 2.87 14.33
C TYR A 135 -15.32 3.46 14.40
N PHE A 136 -16.00 3.53 13.27
CA PHE A 136 -17.34 4.11 13.20
C PHE A 136 -18.34 3.40 14.13
N ILE A 137 -18.41 2.08 14.07
CA ILE A 137 -19.34 1.29 14.88
C ILE A 137 -19.02 1.37 16.37
N THR A 138 -17.75 1.32 16.76
CA THR A 138 -17.37 1.44 18.17
C THR A 138 -17.66 2.82 18.72
N TYR A 139 -17.36 3.86 17.95
CA TYR A 139 -17.62 5.24 18.36
C TYR A 139 -19.12 5.52 18.46
N SER A 140 -19.93 5.05 17.51
CA SER A 140 -21.40 5.22 17.51
C SER A 140 -22.07 4.54 18.72
N LYS A 141 -21.42 3.51 19.29
CA LYS A 141 -21.82 2.81 20.52
C LYS A 141 -21.27 3.45 21.80
N GLY A 142 -20.58 4.58 21.72
CA GLY A 142 -19.99 5.30 22.83
C GLY A 142 -18.61 4.81 23.29
N ALA A 143 -18.06 3.76 22.65
CA ALA A 143 -16.72 3.26 22.96
C ALA A 143 -15.65 4.04 22.20
N LYS A 144 -14.85 4.83 22.91
CA LYS A 144 -13.78 5.66 22.31
C LYS A 144 -12.54 4.82 22.05
N LYS A 145 -12.48 4.14 20.89
CA LYS A 145 -11.30 3.38 20.41
C LYS A 145 -10.68 4.05 19.19
N PRO A 146 -9.88 5.13 19.35
CA PRO A 146 -9.31 5.88 18.25
C PRO A 146 -8.27 5.10 17.44
N ALA A 147 -7.67 4.06 18.04
CA ALA A 147 -6.66 3.23 17.38
C ALA A 147 -7.11 2.70 16.02
N TYR A 148 -8.37 2.37 15.84
CA TYR A 148 -8.88 1.91 14.55
C TYR A 148 -8.78 2.99 13.45
N LEU A 149 -9.06 4.26 13.78
CA LEU A 149 -8.90 5.35 12.81
C LEU A 149 -7.42 5.65 12.53
N TYR A 150 -6.56 5.52 13.55
CA TYR A 150 -5.11 5.69 13.40
C TYR A 150 -4.50 4.60 12.51
N ILE A 151 -4.95 3.35 12.66
CA ILE A 151 -4.57 2.25 11.76
C ILE A 151 -5.07 2.52 10.33
N THR A 152 -6.30 3.03 10.17
CA THR A 152 -6.82 3.43 8.85
C THR A 152 -5.91 4.47 8.20
N ALA A 153 -5.49 5.50 8.92
CA ALA A 153 -4.60 6.55 8.42
C ALA A 153 -3.20 6.02 8.08
N LEU A 154 -2.66 5.14 8.93
CA LEU A 154 -1.40 4.45 8.69
C LEU A 154 -1.44 3.63 7.39
N LEU A 155 -2.49 2.82 7.21
CA LEU A 155 -2.66 2.00 6.01
C LEU A 155 -2.89 2.83 4.75
N LEU A 156 -3.60 3.97 4.84
CA LEU A 156 -3.74 4.92 3.74
C LEU A 156 -2.40 5.54 3.36
N GLY A 157 -1.59 5.92 4.34
CA GLY A 157 -0.25 6.44 4.10
C GLY A 157 0.69 5.41 3.48
N ILE A 158 0.61 4.14 3.90
CA ILE A 158 1.33 3.04 3.26
C ILE A 158 0.83 2.85 1.82
N ASN A 159 -0.48 2.89 1.62
CA ASN A 159 -1.09 2.62 0.33
C ASN A 159 -0.67 3.65 -0.74
N ILE A 160 -0.66 4.95 -0.42
CA ILE A 160 -0.18 5.99 -1.36
C ILE A 160 1.31 5.82 -1.68
N LEU A 161 2.13 5.34 -0.73
CA LEU A 161 3.55 5.07 -0.93
C LEU A 161 3.81 3.82 -1.79
N ILE A 162 2.82 2.95 -1.98
CA ILE A 162 2.91 1.78 -2.86
C ILE A 162 2.36 2.12 -4.25
N HIS A 163 1.13 2.64 -4.34
CA HIS A 163 0.49 2.96 -5.61
C HIS A 163 -0.63 3.99 -5.45
N PRO A 164 -0.56 5.15 -6.14
CA PRO A 164 -1.51 6.24 -5.95
C PRO A 164 -2.95 5.87 -6.37
N LEU A 165 -3.14 5.05 -7.41
CA LEU A 165 -4.48 4.66 -7.86
C LEU A 165 -5.25 3.88 -6.78
N ALA A 166 -4.59 2.93 -6.11
CA ALA A 166 -5.20 2.18 -5.02
C ALA A 166 -5.55 3.07 -3.82
N PHE A 167 -4.74 4.10 -3.56
CA PHE A 167 -5.05 5.12 -2.56
C PHE A 167 -6.33 5.89 -2.90
N PHE A 168 -6.50 6.36 -4.14
CA PHE A 168 -7.73 7.05 -4.56
C PHE A 168 -8.95 6.15 -4.48
N HIS A 169 -8.84 4.87 -4.85
CA HIS A 169 -9.92 3.90 -4.67
C HIS A 169 -10.26 3.67 -3.20
N SER A 170 -9.24 3.66 -2.32
CA SER A 170 -9.45 3.56 -0.88
C SER A 170 -10.22 4.77 -0.33
N LEU A 171 -9.87 5.99 -0.77
CA LEU A 171 -10.58 7.21 -0.39
C LEU A 171 -12.03 7.20 -0.87
N ALA A 172 -12.27 6.83 -2.13
CA ALA A 172 -13.62 6.71 -2.67
C ALA A 172 -14.43 5.68 -1.89
N GLY A 173 -13.84 4.51 -1.61
CA GLY A 173 -14.47 3.47 -0.79
C GLY A 173 -14.80 3.94 0.63
N LEU A 174 -13.90 4.70 1.27
CA LEU A 174 -14.14 5.27 2.59
C LEU A 174 -15.29 6.29 2.56
N ALA A 175 -15.34 7.15 1.54
CA ALA A 175 -16.43 8.13 1.39
C ALA A 175 -17.78 7.43 1.25
N VAL A 176 -17.88 6.44 0.37
CA VAL A 176 -19.10 5.64 0.19
C VAL A 176 -19.47 4.92 1.48
N LEU A 177 -18.51 4.24 2.12
CA LEU A 177 -18.75 3.52 3.38
C LEU A 177 -19.22 4.47 4.49
N TYR A 178 -18.62 5.66 4.60
CA TYR A 178 -19.04 6.67 5.57
C TYR A 178 -20.48 7.10 5.37
N VAL A 179 -20.88 7.42 4.13
CA VAL A 179 -22.25 7.79 3.80
C VAL A 179 -23.23 6.66 4.12
N LEU A 180 -22.93 5.42 3.73
CA LEU A 180 -23.77 4.26 4.04
C LEU A 180 -23.93 4.05 5.56
N LEU A 181 -22.84 4.24 6.33
CA LEU A 181 -22.88 4.11 7.78
C LEU A 181 -23.67 5.25 8.44
N LEU A 182 -23.58 6.48 7.93
CA LEU A 182 -24.42 7.60 8.39
C LEU A 182 -25.90 7.31 8.20
N ILE A 183 -26.28 6.83 7.01
CA ILE A 183 -27.68 6.48 6.68
C ILE A 183 -28.17 5.37 7.63
N LYS A 184 -27.37 4.31 7.78
CA LYS A 184 -27.72 3.13 8.59
C LYS A 184 -27.81 3.42 10.07
N GLN A 185 -26.84 4.14 10.62
CA GLN A 185 -26.74 4.38 12.07
C GLN A 185 -27.47 5.64 12.52
N LYS A 186 -27.83 6.54 11.59
CA LYS A 186 -28.44 7.85 11.86
C LYS A 186 -27.65 8.66 12.91
N LYS A 187 -26.33 8.46 13.01
CA LYS A 187 -25.42 9.10 13.94
C LYS A 187 -24.23 9.68 13.18
N PHE A 188 -23.96 10.95 13.45
CA PHE A 188 -22.78 11.61 12.93
C PHE A 188 -21.58 11.27 13.81
N VAL A 189 -20.57 10.63 13.23
CA VAL A 189 -19.32 10.27 13.91
C VAL A 189 -18.22 11.22 13.46
N PHE A 190 -17.94 12.21 14.30
CA PHE A 190 -16.93 13.21 14.00
C PHE A 190 -16.21 13.62 15.30
N ASN A 191 -14.89 13.43 15.33
CA ASN A 191 -14.06 13.83 16.46
C ASN A 191 -12.80 14.51 15.94
N LEU A 192 -12.71 15.82 16.09
CA LEU A 192 -11.59 16.65 15.60
C LEU A 192 -10.22 16.16 16.10
N LYS A 193 -10.13 15.75 17.38
CA LYS A 193 -8.87 15.25 17.94
C LYS A 193 -8.41 13.95 17.25
N HIS A 194 -9.33 13.00 17.04
CA HIS A 194 -9.00 11.74 16.38
C HIS A 194 -8.61 11.96 14.91
N ILE A 195 -9.35 12.83 14.22
CA ILE A 195 -9.08 13.20 12.83
C ILE A 195 -7.73 13.92 12.72
N GLY A 196 -7.46 14.88 13.60
CA GLY A 196 -6.19 15.61 13.62
C GLY A 196 -4.99 14.68 13.76
N VAL A 197 -5.03 13.73 14.71
CA VAL A 197 -3.97 12.72 14.87
C VAL A 197 -3.86 11.83 13.63
N SER A 198 -4.98 11.43 13.04
CA SER A 198 -4.98 10.60 11.81
C SER A 198 -4.35 11.32 10.63
N ILE A 199 -4.67 12.61 10.45
CA ILE A 199 -4.06 13.46 9.41
C ILE A 199 -2.55 13.60 9.67
N THR A 200 -2.14 13.81 10.91
CA THR A 200 -0.72 13.90 11.26
C THR A 200 0.03 12.61 10.91
N ILE A 201 -0.52 11.44 11.26
CA ILE A 201 0.06 10.13 10.89
C ILE A 201 0.20 10.01 9.38
N PHE A 202 -0.86 10.35 8.63
CA PHE A 202 -0.85 10.31 7.18
C PHE A 202 0.21 11.25 6.59
N ILE A 203 0.28 12.50 7.06
CA ILE A 203 1.26 13.49 6.57
C ILE A 203 2.69 13.03 6.86
N ILE A 204 2.99 12.48 8.05
CA ILE A 204 4.32 11.97 8.37
C ILE A 204 4.74 10.90 7.35
N LEU A 205 3.86 9.93 7.07
CA LEU A 205 4.15 8.88 6.08
C LEU A 205 4.30 9.45 4.66
N PHE A 206 3.41 10.36 4.29
CA PHE A 206 3.42 11.01 3.00
C PHE A 206 4.73 11.77 2.77
N MET A 207 5.28 12.39 3.81
CA MET A 207 6.54 13.15 3.76
C MET A 207 7.81 12.30 3.81
N LEU A 208 7.72 10.98 4.00
CA LEU A 208 8.89 10.10 3.91
C LEU A 208 9.55 10.12 2.52
N PHE A 209 8.76 10.42 1.47
CA PHE A 209 9.23 10.49 0.09
C PHE A 209 8.71 11.77 -0.59
N PRO A 210 9.17 12.96 -0.16
CA PRO A 210 8.59 14.23 -0.59
C PRO A 210 8.73 14.48 -2.10
N PHE A 211 9.83 14.04 -2.74
CA PHE A 211 10.03 14.26 -4.17
C PHE A 211 9.01 13.52 -5.04
N GLN A 212 8.70 12.26 -4.72
CA GLN A 212 7.69 11.49 -5.43
C GLN A 212 6.30 12.04 -5.17
N THR A 213 6.07 12.47 -3.95
CA THR A 213 4.80 12.99 -3.48
C THR A 213 4.41 14.29 -4.16
N PHE A 214 5.33 15.26 -4.23
CA PHE A 214 5.07 16.54 -4.90
C PHE A 214 4.95 16.40 -6.42
N ASN A 215 5.62 15.43 -7.03
CA ASN A 215 5.50 15.17 -8.46
C ASN A 215 4.19 14.48 -8.88
N ILE A 216 3.46 13.84 -7.96
CA ILE A 216 2.13 13.27 -8.24
C ILE A 216 1.10 14.38 -8.50
N PHE A 217 1.31 15.57 -7.97
CA PHE A 217 0.41 16.72 -8.07
C PHE A 217 0.91 17.83 -9.03
N ALA A 218 2.10 17.69 -9.62
CA ALA A 218 2.67 18.59 -10.60
C ALA A 218 2.54 18.09 -12.03
#